data_feebc614814f272085c45eeabf81afb0
#
_entry.id   feebc614814f272085c45eeabf81afb0
#
_cell.length_a   1.000
_cell.length_b   1.000
_cell.length_c   1.000
_cell.angle_alpha   90.00
_cell.angle_beta   90.00
_cell.angle_gamma   90.00
#
_symmetry.space_group_name_H-M   'P 1'
#
loop_
_entity.id
_entity.type
_entity.pdbx_description
1 polymer ?
#
loop_
_entity_poly.entity_id
_entity_poly.type
_entity_poly.pdbx_seq_one_letter_code
_entity_poly.pdbx_strand_id
1 'polypeptide(L)'
;RSIGGNSRAVFEYFIGYKLGLTATPKDYLKKIDTDTLSEKDPRELERRMLLDTYTTFGCEDGKPTFQYSLLHGVRDGFLVNPSVVDARTEITTQLLNDEGYTVQMTDEDGEEISTTFSQRDFEKKLFSENTNRIFSKTFLENAFLDPISKEIGKTIVFCVSQNHAAKITQILNEFADQKFPGKYQSDFAMQVTSWIPDAQQHTINFTNNRLGGKGNFFDLYQTSKTRVCVTVGMMTTGYDCPD
;
A
#
# COMPACT_ATOMS: atom_id res chain seq x y z
N ARG A 1 12.61 6.86 -1.55
CA ARG A 1 12.63 6.49 -2.98
C ARG A 1 14.06 6.17 -3.36
N SER A 2 14.29 5.18 -4.22
CA SER A 2 15.59 4.63 -4.53
C SER A 2 16.60 5.69 -4.99
N ILE A 3 17.78 5.66 -4.42
CA ILE A 3 18.96 6.38 -4.90
C ILE A 3 19.46 5.61 -6.14
N GLY A 4 18.69 5.58 -7.20
CA GLY A 4 18.99 4.88 -8.45
C GLY A 4 18.90 5.82 -9.66
N GLY A 5 19.52 5.44 -10.77
CA GLY A 5 19.50 6.20 -12.02
C GLY A 5 20.07 7.60 -11.87
N ASN A 6 19.40 8.59 -12.45
CA ASN A 6 19.88 9.98 -12.47
C ASN A 6 20.04 10.60 -11.06
N SER A 7 19.23 10.18 -10.10
CA SER A 7 19.34 10.66 -8.71
C SER A 7 20.65 10.21 -8.05
N ARG A 8 21.18 9.06 -8.44
CA ARG A 8 22.46 8.57 -7.94
C ARG A 8 23.64 9.40 -8.47
N ALA A 9 23.62 9.76 -9.75
CA ALA A 9 24.66 10.61 -10.34
C ALA A 9 24.77 11.95 -9.61
N VAL A 10 23.64 12.57 -9.24
CA VAL A 10 23.63 13.78 -8.41
C VAL A 10 24.22 13.54 -7.04
N PHE A 11 23.82 12.40 -6.40
CA PHE A 11 24.30 12.05 -5.08
C PHE A 11 25.82 11.77 -5.04
N GLU A 12 26.37 11.19 -6.08
CA GLU A 12 27.80 10.89 -6.21
C GLU A 12 28.63 12.13 -6.63
N TYR A 13 28.02 13.09 -7.31
CA TYR A 13 28.68 14.33 -7.74
C TYR A 13 29.15 15.19 -6.55
N PHE A 14 28.38 15.23 -5.47
CA PHE A 14 28.73 16.03 -4.31
C PHE A 14 29.68 15.28 -3.40
N ILE A 15 30.88 15.85 -3.17
CA ILE A 15 31.88 15.36 -2.24
C ILE A 15 31.62 16.01 -0.87
N GLY A 16 31.13 15.25 0.10
CA GLY A 16 30.84 15.78 1.44
C GLY A 16 30.08 14.80 2.29
N TYR A 17 29.76 15.18 3.50
CA TYR A 17 28.93 14.39 4.39
C TYR A 17 27.52 14.28 3.83
N LYS A 18 26.96 13.07 3.89
CA LYS A 18 25.63 12.76 3.39
C LYS A 18 24.75 12.34 4.54
N LEU A 19 23.61 13.00 4.69
CA LEU A 19 22.60 12.68 5.69
C LEU A 19 21.34 12.16 4.99
N GLY A 20 20.90 10.96 5.35
CA GLY A 20 19.66 10.37 4.87
C GLY A 20 18.67 10.19 6.01
N LEU A 21 17.41 10.59 5.79
CA LEU A 21 16.29 10.31 6.68
C LEU A 21 15.28 9.44 5.94
N THR A 22 14.95 8.29 6.51
CA THR A 22 13.95 7.38 5.93
C THR A 22 13.25 6.57 7.02
N ALA A 23 11.95 6.37 6.86
CA ALA A 23 11.18 5.42 7.67
C ALA A 23 11.28 3.98 7.14
N THR A 24 11.75 3.80 5.90
CA THR A 24 11.80 2.51 5.21
C THR A 24 13.18 2.28 4.58
N PRO A 25 14.23 2.11 5.40
CA PRO A 25 15.55 1.80 4.88
C PRO A 25 15.51 0.46 4.13
N LYS A 26 16.17 0.39 3.00
CA LYS A 26 16.29 -0.84 2.22
C LYS A 26 17.57 -1.56 2.62
N ASP A 27 17.41 -2.74 3.18
CA ASP A 27 18.49 -3.64 3.58
C ASP A 27 18.46 -4.85 2.64
N TYR A 28 19.16 -4.72 1.52
CA TYR A 28 19.23 -5.78 0.52
C TYR A 28 20.32 -6.80 0.80
N LEU A 29 21.25 -6.49 1.69
CA LEU A 29 22.40 -7.34 1.98
C LEU A 29 22.13 -8.34 3.10
N LYS A 30 21.35 -7.98 4.12
CA LYS A 30 20.97 -8.89 5.23
C LYS A 30 20.15 -10.12 4.81
N LYS A 31 19.45 -10.05 3.68
CA LYS A 31 18.57 -11.12 3.17
C LYS A 31 19.27 -12.01 2.13
N ILE A 32 20.59 -11.91 2.00
CA ILE A 32 21.33 -12.75 1.09
C ILE A 32 21.73 -14.01 1.86
N ASP A 33 21.08 -15.11 1.52
CA ASP A 33 21.52 -16.43 1.97
C ASP A 33 22.86 -16.74 1.28
N THR A 34 23.92 -16.86 2.07
CA THR A 34 25.30 -17.04 1.56
C THR A 34 25.45 -18.30 0.72
N ASP A 35 24.62 -19.31 0.98
CA ASP A 35 24.66 -20.59 0.26
C ASP A 35 24.06 -20.50 -1.16
N THR A 36 23.25 -19.49 -1.45
CA THR A 36 22.67 -19.25 -2.79
C THR A 36 23.46 -18.25 -3.63
N LEU A 37 24.54 -17.68 -3.10
CA LEU A 37 25.36 -16.67 -3.79
C LEU A 37 26.20 -17.23 -4.94
N SER A 38 26.49 -18.55 -4.93
CA SER A 38 27.33 -19.19 -5.97
C SER A 38 26.60 -19.33 -7.32
N GLU A 39 25.30 -19.18 -7.38
CA GLU A 39 24.48 -19.34 -8.59
C GLU A 39 23.94 -18.02 -9.18
N LYS A 40 24.15 -16.88 -8.49
CA LYS A 40 23.57 -15.59 -8.94
C LYS A 40 24.58 -14.75 -9.69
N ASP A 41 24.08 -14.11 -10.76
CA ASP A 41 24.83 -13.16 -11.59
C ASP A 41 25.54 -12.11 -10.70
N PRO A 42 26.87 -11.93 -10.80
CA PRO A 42 27.62 -10.90 -10.08
C PRO A 42 27.04 -9.51 -10.22
N ARG A 43 26.41 -9.20 -11.35
CA ARG A 43 25.71 -7.93 -11.61
C ARG A 43 24.49 -7.72 -10.72
N GLU A 44 23.84 -8.80 -10.29
CA GLU A 44 22.71 -8.69 -9.35
C GLU A 44 23.19 -8.29 -7.96
N LEU A 45 24.32 -8.82 -7.51
CA LEU A 45 24.94 -8.46 -6.24
C LEU A 45 25.36 -6.98 -6.23
N GLU A 46 26.06 -6.53 -7.27
CA GLU A 46 26.41 -5.11 -7.42
C GLU A 46 25.16 -4.22 -7.40
N ARG A 47 24.13 -4.60 -8.14
CA ARG A 47 22.86 -3.85 -8.16
C ARG A 47 22.21 -3.78 -6.78
N ARG A 48 22.27 -4.85 -5.99
CA ARG A 48 21.74 -4.88 -4.61
C ARG A 48 22.55 -3.97 -3.69
N MET A 49 23.88 -4.04 -3.76
CA MET A 49 24.75 -3.13 -3.01
C MET A 49 24.49 -1.67 -3.35
N LEU A 50 24.28 -1.38 -4.64
CA LEU A 50 23.96 -0.02 -5.11
C LEU A 50 22.59 0.49 -4.64
N LEU A 51 21.64 -0.39 -4.33
CA LEU A 51 20.29 -0.06 -3.88
C LEU A 51 20.15 -0.13 -2.35
N ASP A 52 21.15 -0.66 -1.66
CA ASP A 52 21.15 -0.76 -0.21
C ASP A 52 21.34 0.60 0.44
N THR A 53 20.44 0.93 1.37
CA THR A 53 20.45 2.24 2.02
C THR A 53 21.65 2.40 2.93
N TYR A 54 22.00 1.37 3.69
CA TYR A 54 23.06 1.43 4.67
C TYR A 54 24.42 1.58 4.00
N THR A 55 24.69 0.79 2.97
CA THR A 55 25.89 0.89 2.15
C THR A 55 26.03 2.26 1.48
N THR A 56 24.92 2.78 0.94
CA THR A 56 24.91 4.09 0.27
C THR A 56 25.29 5.23 1.19
N PHE A 57 24.92 5.16 2.47
CA PHE A 57 25.24 6.18 3.46
C PHE A 57 26.46 5.84 4.34
N GLY A 58 27.20 4.77 3.99
CA GLY A 58 28.41 4.36 4.71
C GLY A 58 28.14 3.92 6.16
N CYS A 59 26.97 3.34 6.41
CA CYS A 59 26.63 2.81 7.72
C CYS A 59 27.34 1.46 7.93
N GLU A 60 28.29 1.45 8.85
CA GLU A 60 29.04 0.25 9.23
C GLU A 60 28.09 -0.81 9.84
N ASP A 61 28.31 -2.08 9.51
CA ASP A 61 27.51 -3.22 10.00
C ASP A 61 25.99 -3.08 9.78
N GLY A 62 25.56 -2.29 8.80
CA GLY A 62 24.15 -2.06 8.54
C GLY A 62 23.40 -1.36 9.69
N LYS A 63 24.12 -0.60 10.52
CA LYS A 63 23.54 0.16 11.64
C LYS A 63 23.44 1.63 11.28
N PRO A 64 22.25 2.24 11.37
CA PRO A 64 22.10 3.69 11.15
C PRO A 64 22.71 4.46 12.33
N THR A 65 23.11 5.70 12.09
CA THR A 65 23.57 6.62 13.14
C THR A 65 22.52 6.86 14.21
N PHE A 66 21.26 6.89 13.84
CA PHE A 66 20.11 7.03 14.73
C PHE A 66 18.96 6.16 14.21
N GLN A 67 18.24 5.52 15.14
CA GLN A 67 17.05 4.75 14.83
C GLN A 67 15.98 4.99 15.89
N TYR A 68 14.79 5.38 15.44
CA TYR A 68 13.58 5.46 16.24
C TYR A 68 12.52 4.54 15.64
N SER A 69 12.28 3.42 16.28
CA SER A 69 11.39 2.38 15.75
C SER A 69 9.93 2.65 16.10
N LEU A 70 9.01 1.97 15.40
CA LEU A 70 7.58 1.97 15.72
C LEU A 70 7.34 1.64 17.20
N LEU A 71 8.06 0.65 17.75
CA LEU A 71 7.92 0.26 19.16
C LEU A 71 8.35 1.38 20.12
N HIS A 72 9.40 2.13 19.78
CA HIS A 72 9.79 3.31 20.56
C HIS A 72 8.68 4.36 20.53
N GLY A 73 8.10 4.64 19.34
CA GLY A 73 7.03 5.62 19.20
C GLY A 73 5.77 5.26 20.00
N VAL A 74 5.42 3.98 20.02
CA VAL A 74 4.29 3.47 20.83
C VAL A 74 4.60 3.55 22.33
N ARG A 75 5.78 3.12 22.75
CA ARG A 75 6.20 3.17 24.14
C ARG A 75 6.24 4.61 24.68
N ASP A 76 6.73 5.53 23.88
CA ASP A 76 6.88 6.94 24.25
C ASP A 76 5.55 7.73 24.10
N GLY A 77 4.46 7.07 23.64
CA GLY A 77 3.13 7.65 23.55
C GLY A 77 2.89 8.55 22.33
N PHE A 78 3.81 8.58 21.37
CA PHE A 78 3.65 9.34 20.12
C PHE A 78 2.86 8.60 19.05
N LEU A 79 2.80 7.29 19.13
CA LEU A 79 2.09 6.44 18.16
C LEU A 79 1.12 5.51 18.87
N VAL A 80 -0.02 5.27 18.24
CA VAL A 80 -0.98 4.25 18.66
C VAL A 80 -0.43 2.88 18.31
N ASN A 81 -0.64 1.89 19.18
CA ASN A 81 -0.24 0.51 18.89
C ASN A 81 -1.08 -0.03 17.72
N PRO A 82 -0.45 -0.39 16.58
CA PRO A 82 -1.19 -0.90 15.44
C PRO A 82 -1.78 -2.28 15.74
N SER A 83 -3.03 -2.48 15.34
CA SER A 83 -3.67 -3.79 15.32
C SER A 83 -3.61 -4.36 13.91
N VAL A 84 -3.17 -5.61 13.77
CA VAL A 84 -3.07 -6.29 12.48
C VAL A 84 -4.16 -7.33 12.37
N VAL A 85 -4.96 -7.24 11.30
CA VAL A 85 -5.97 -8.25 10.94
C VAL A 85 -5.55 -8.91 9.63
N ASP A 86 -5.39 -10.22 9.67
CA ASP A 86 -5.08 -11.02 8.47
C ASP A 86 -6.38 -11.52 7.84
N ALA A 87 -6.72 -10.98 6.68
CA ALA A 87 -7.93 -11.33 5.93
C ALA A 87 -7.63 -12.21 4.70
N ARG A 88 -6.52 -12.97 4.71
CA ARG A 88 -6.21 -13.90 3.61
C ARG A 88 -7.28 -14.98 3.51
N THR A 89 -7.70 -15.27 2.29
CA THR A 89 -8.57 -16.41 2.01
C THR A 89 -7.75 -17.71 1.92
N GLU A 90 -8.35 -18.88 2.20
CA GLU A 90 -7.66 -20.17 2.08
C GLU A 90 -7.05 -20.40 0.70
N ILE A 91 -7.69 -19.88 -0.36
CA ILE A 91 -7.22 -19.97 -1.75
C ILE A 91 -5.90 -19.20 -1.91
N THR A 92 -5.75 -18.04 -1.28
CA THR A 92 -4.54 -17.23 -1.43
C THR A 92 -3.34 -17.76 -0.65
N THR A 93 -3.57 -18.56 0.38
CA THR A 93 -2.50 -18.97 1.30
C THR A 93 -1.83 -20.29 0.90
N GLN A 94 -2.60 -21.27 0.44
CA GLN A 94 -2.07 -22.61 0.17
C GLN A 94 -1.62 -22.81 -1.29
N LEU A 95 -2.30 -22.18 -2.25
CA LEU A 95 -2.05 -22.41 -3.67
C LEU A 95 -0.95 -21.51 -4.26
N LEU A 96 -0.53 -20.47 -3.52
CA LEU A 96 0.46 -19.50 -3.99
C LEU A 96 1.88 -19.77 -3.51
N ASN A 97 2.06 -20.69 -2.56
CA ASN A 97 3.35 -20.77 -1.87
C ASN A 97 4.44 -21.51 -2.64
N ASP A 98 4.16 -22.49 -3.46
CA ASP A 98 5.24 -23.34 -3.94
C ASP A 98 5.41 -23.50 -5.46
N GLU A 99 4.36 -23.43 -6.29
CA GLU A 99 4.54 -23.78 -7.72
C GLU A 99 3.78 -22.90 -8.74
N GLY A 100 3.07 -21.89 -8.29
CA GLY A 100 2.14 -21.16 -9.16
C GLY A 100 0.79 -21.85 -9.26
N TYR A 101 -0.23 -21.09 -9.65
CA TYR A 101 -1.60 -21.57 -9.75
C TYR A 101 -2.06 -21.59 -11.20
N THR A 102 -2.60 -22.71 -11.65
CA THR A 102 -3.16 -22.86 -13.00
C THR A 102 -4.65 -22.54 -12.97
N VAL A 103 -5.06 -21.52 -13.70
CA VAL A 103 -6.47 -21.13 -13.85
C VAL A 103 -6.91 -21.41 -15.27
N GLN A 104 -8.05 -22.07 -15.40
CA GLN A 104 -8.74 -22.16 -16.67
C GLN A 104 -9.49 -20.84 -16.90
N MET A 105 -9.15 -20.14 -17.95
CA MET A 105 -9.82 -18.93 -18.38
C MET A 105 -10.38 -19.16 -19.77
N THR A 106 -11.56 -18.64 -20.01
CA THR A 106 -12.15 -18.63 -21.33
C THR A 106 -11.80 -17.31 -22.01
N ASP A 107 -11.22 -17.35 -23.19
CA ASP A 107 -10.92 -16.16 -23.96
C ASP A 107 -12.18 -15.56 -24.62
N GLU A 108 -12.00 -14.46 -25.34
CA GLU A 108 -13.10 -13.78 -26.05
C GLU A 108 -13.70 -14.63 -27.15
N ASP A 109 -13.01 -15.67 -27.64
CA ASP A 109 -13.47 -16.61 -28.66
C ASP A 109 -14.09 -17.88 -28.05
N GLY A 110 -14.13 -18.00 -26.71
CA GLY A 110 -14.78 -19.11 -26.01
C GLY A 110 -13.88 -20.35 -25.84
N GLU A 111 -12.57 -20.24 -26.12
CA GLU A 111 -11.63 -21.34 -25.93
C GLU A 111 -11.07 -21.34 -24.47
N GLU A 112 -10.96 -22.53 -23.89
CA GLU A 112 -10.38 -22.71 -22.55
C GLU A 112 -8.85 -22.61 -22.62
N ILE A 113 -8.30 -21.55 -22.03
CA ILE A 113 -6.85 -21.37 -21.90
C ILE A 113 -6.43 -21.72 -20.48
N SER A 114 -5.52 -22.69 -20.37
CA SER A 114 -4.87 -23.01 -19.11
C SER A 114 -3.60 -22.15 -18.94
N THR A 115 -3.62 -21.22 -17.99
CA THR A 115 -2.49 -20.34 -17.73
C THR A 115 -1.97 -20.55 -16.31
N THR A 116 -0.68 -20.88 -16.20
CA THR A 116 0.00 -20.97 -14.90
C THR A 116 0.56 -19.62 -14.50
N PHE A 117 0.15 -19.13 -13.35
CA PHE A 117 0.60 -17.84 -12.81
C PHE A 117 1.60 -18.06 -11.68
N SER A 118 2.72 -17.34 -11.73
CA SER A 118 3.60 -17.20 -10.57
C SER A 118 2.96 -16.27 -9.53
N GLN A 119 3.44 -16.29 -8.29
CA GLN A 119 2.97 -15.39 -7.23
C GLN A 119 2.95 -13.91 -7.66
N ARG A 120 3.93 -13.48 -8.48
CA ARG A 120 3.99 -12.12 -9.03
C ARG A 120 2.91 -11.83 -10.07
N ASP A 121 2.55 -12.82 -10.87
CA ASP A 121 1.55 -12.68 -11.91
C ASP A 121 0.15 -12.75 -11.32
N PHE A 122 -0.02 -13.52 -10.25
CA PHE A 122 -1.27 -13.62 -9.51
C PHE A 122 -1.70 -12.26 -8.96
N GLU A 123 -0.80 -11.54 -8.31
CA GLU A 123 -1.09 -10.19 -7.79
C GLU A 123 -1.43 -9.17 -8.88
N LYS A 124 -0.98 -9.37 -10.12
CA LYS A 124 -1.20 -8.44 -11.22
C LYS A 124 -2.37 -8.79 -12.14
N LYS A 125 -2.62 -10.07 -12.37
CA LYS A 125 -3.55 -10.53 -13.41
C LYS A 125 -4.81 -11.20 -12.86
N LEU A 126 -4.75 -11.78 -11.66
CA LEU A 126 -5.76 -12.69 -11.13
C LEU A 126 -6.59 -12.13 -9.97
N PHE A 127 -6.66 -10.82 -9.80
CA PHE A 127 -7.67 -10.27 -8.90
C PHE A 127 -9.05 -10.52 -9.48
N SER A 128 -9.59 -11.71 -9.20
CA SER A 128 -10.95 -12.03 -9.58
C SER A 128 -11.92 -11.07 -8.91
N GLU A 129 -12.99 -10.74 -9.57
CA GLU A 129 -14.03 -9.89 -9.00
C GLU A 129 -14.55 -10.46 -7.67
N ASN A 130 -14.66 -11.78 -7.58
CA ASN A 130 -15.09 -12.46 -6.36
C ASN A 130 -14.13 -12.22 -5.18
N THR A 131 -12.82 -12.27 -5.39
CA THR A 131 -11.83 -11.97 -4.34
C THR A 131 -11.92 -10.52 -3.89
N ASN A 132 -12.07 -9.59 -4.82
CA ASN A 132 -12.24 -8.17 -4.52
C ASN A 132 -13.54 -7.92 -3.76
N ARG A 133 -14.62 -8.60 -4.09
CA ARG A 133 -15.90 -8.53 -3.37
C ARG A 133 -15.79 -9.08 -1.95
N ILE A 134 -15.15 -10.25 -1.77
CA ILE A 134 -14.90 -10.83 -0.44
C ILE A 134 -14.05 -9.88 0.40
N PHE A 135 -12.94 -9.37 -0.14
CA PHE A 135 -12.10 -8.39 0.54
C PHE A 135 -12.90 -7.16 0.98
N SER A 136 -13.65 -6.55 0.07
CA SER A 136 -14.42 -5.32 0.34
C SER A 136 -15.52 -5.58 1.36
N LYS A 137 -16.19 -6.73 1.31
CA LYS A 137 -17.21 -7.13 2.30
C LYS A 137 -16.57 -7.34 3.68
N THR A 138 -15.49 -8.13 3.76
CA THR A 138 -14.76 -8.38 5.02
C THR A 138 -14.26 -7.07 5.64
N PHE A 139 -13.74 -6.16 4.83
CA PHE A 139 -13.35 -4.83 5.28
C PHE A 139 -14.53 -4.07 5.90
N LEU A 140 -15.66 -3.97 5.20
CA LEU A 140 -16.84 -3.23 5.69
C LEU A 140 -17.45 -3.84 6.96
N GLU A 141 -17.29 -5.15 7.16
CA GLU A 141 -17.78 -5.84 8.35
C GLU A 141 -16.87 -5.65 9.56
N ASN A 142 -15.57 -5.51 9.35
CA ASN A 142 -14.55 -5.51 10.41
C ASN A 142 -13.82 -4.17 10.58
N ALA A 143 -14.11 -3.17 9.76
CA ALA A 143 -13.45 -1.86 9.83
C ALA A 143 -13.70 -1.18 11.18
N PHE A 144 -12.66 -0.57 11.73
CA PHE A 144 -12.80 0.24 12.93
C PHE A 144 -13.72 1.44 12.68
N LEU A 145 -14.53 1.73 13.68
CA LEU A 145 -15.43 2.88 13.64
C LEU A 145 -14.77 4.08 14.33
N ASP A 146 -14.96 5.22 13.72
CA ASP A 146 -14.65 6.50 14.32
C ASP A 146 -15.38 6.65 15.66
N PRO A 147 -14.69 6.95 16.76
CA PRO A 147 -15.30 6.96 18.09
C PRO A 147 -16.37 8.06 18.27
N ILE A 148 -16.31 9.14 17.47
CA ILE A 148 -17.22 10.27 17.55
C ILE A 148 -18.39 10.10 16.59
N SER A 149 -18.12 9.97 15.28
CA SER A 149 -19.16 9.87 14.25
C SER A 149 -19.82 8.50 14.16
N LYS A 150 -19.19 7.45 14.72
CA LYS A 150 -19.59 6.04 14.59
C LYS A 150 -19.62 5.56 13.13
N GLU A 151 -18.96 6.27 12.25
CA GLU A 151 -18.75 5.86 10.87
C GLU A 151 -17.46 5.02 10.75
N ILE A 152 -17.32 4.36 9.61
CA ILE A 152 -16.05 3.66 9.31
C ILE A 152 -14.92 4.70 9.35
N GLY A 153 -13.86 4.39 10.09
CA GLY A 153 -12.69 5.25 10.24
C GLY A 153 -12.04 5.57 8.90
N LYS A 154 -11.34 6.69 8.80
CA LYS A 154 -10.59 7.02 7.58
C LYS A 154 -9.61 5.89 7.26
N THR A 155 -9.64 5.43 6.02
CA THR A 155 -8.94 4.22 5.59
C THR A 155 -8.20 4.47 4.27
N ILE A 156 -7.01 3.91 4.14
CA ILE A 156 -6.25 3.89 2.89
C ILE A 156 -6.18 2.44 2.42
N VAL A 157 -6.58 2.21 1.17
CA VAL A 157 -6.49 0.90 0.51
C VAL A 157 -5.42 0.96 -0.56
N PHE A 158 -4.37 0.15 -0.43
CA PHE A 158 -3.31 0.05 -1.42
C PHE A 158 -3.60 -1.04 -2.43
N CYS A 159 -3.60 -0.68 -3.70
CA CYS A 159 -3.84 -1.58 -4.83
C CYS A 159 -2.57 -1.78 -5.66
N VAL A 160 -2.52 -2.88 -6.42
CA VAL A 160 -1.34 -3.23 -7.24
C VAL A 160 -1.30 -2.51 -8.59
N SER A 161 -2.44 -2.03 -9.08
CA SER A 161 -2.56 -1.32 -10.36
C SER A 161 -3.70 -0.32 -10.36
N GLN A 162 -3.71 0.57 -11.34
CA GLN A 162 -4.76 1.58 -11.54
C GLN A 162 -6.13 0.95 -11.77
N ASN A 163 -6.18 -0.08 -12.62
CA ASN A 163 -7.41 -0.81 -12.90
C ASN A 163 -7.94 -1.55 -11.66
N HIS A 164 -7.04 -2.12 -10.85
CA HIS A 164 -7.41 -2.72 -9.57
C HIS A 164 -7.99 -1.67 -8.61
N ALA A 165 -7.36 -0.51 -8.49
CA ALA A 165 -7.86 0.58 -7.67
C ALA A 165 -9.26 1.05 -8.11
N ALA A 166 -9.50 1.18 -9.42
CA ALA A 166 -10.81 1.53 -9.95
C ALA A 166 -11.89 0.50 -9.59
N LYS A 167 -11.58 -0.80 -9.76
CA LYS A 167 -12.51 -1.89 -9.41
C LYS A 167 -12.82 -1.92 -7.91
N ILE A 168 -11.82 -1.84 -7.05
CA ILE A 168 -12.02 -1.81 -5.59
C ILE A 168 -12.86 -0.59 -5.19
N THR A 169 -12.59 0.58 -5.76
CA THR A 169 -13.38 1.80 -5.50
C THR A 169 -14.86 1.59 -5.86
N GLN A 170 -15.12 1.01 -7.03
CA GLN A 170 -16.48 0.71 -7.47
C GLN A 170 -17.20 -0.25 -6.52
N ILE A 171 -16.55 -1.37 -6.17
CA ILE A 171 -17.13 -2.40 -5.30
C ILE A 171 -17.39 -1.85 -3.88
N LEU A 172 -16.46 -1.06 -3.34
CA LEU A 172 -16.64 -0.42 -2.03
C LEU A 172 -17.82 0.55 -2.02
N ASN A 173 -17.99 1.36 -3.07
CA ASN A 173 -19.14 2.25 -3.20
C ASN A 173 -20.44 1.48 -3.35
N GLU A 174 -20.46 0.40 -4.16
CA GLU A 174 -21.64 -0.47 -4.31
C GLU A 174 -22.07 -1.05 -2.96
N PHE A 175 -21.15 -1.63 -2.20
CA PHE A 175 -21.47 -2.19 -0.89
C PHE A 175 -21.83 -1.13 0.15
N ALA A 176 -21.20 0.04 0.09
CA ALA A 176 -21.55 1.14 0.97
C ALA A 176 -22.96 1.68 0.69
N ASP A 177 -23.36 1.79 -0.58
CA ASP A 177 -24.71 2.21 -0.95
C ASP A 177 -25.77 1.18 -0.52
N GLN A 178 -25.43 -0.14 -0.55
CA GLN A 178 -26.29 -1.19 -0.02
C GLN A 178 -26.41 -1.15 1.51
N LYS A 179 -25.29 -0.95 2.21
CA LYS A 179 -25.24 -0.93 3.68
C LYS A 179 -25.75 0.38 4.29
N PHE A 180 -25.55 1.49 3.60
CA PHE A 180 -25.89 2.84 4.06
C PHE A 180 -26.65 3.61 2.96
N PRO A 181 -27.88 3.22 2.62
CA PRO A 181 -28.63 3.80 1.51
C PRO A 181 -28.73 5.33 1.59
N GLY A 182 -28.34 5.99 0.49
CA GLY A 182 -28.43 7.45 0.34
C GLY A 182 -27.42 8.27 1.15
N LYS A 183 -26.59 7.64 1.98
CA LYS A 183 -25.65 8.36 2.86
C LYS A 183 -24.45 8.92 2.09
N TYR A 184 -23.77 8.10 1.30
CA TYR A 184 -22.52 8.48 0.67
C TYR A 184 -22.66 8.86 -0.81
N GLN A 185 -23.71 8.41 -1.50
CA GLN A 185 -23.98 8.74 -2.91
C GLN A 185 -22.75 8.43 -3.81
N SER A 186 -22.19 7.25 -3.66
CA SER A 186 -20.97 6.78 -4.34
C SER A 186 -19.68 7.56 -4.03
N ASP A 187 -19.66 8.33 -2.94
CA ASP A 187 -18.48 9.03 -2.43
C ASP A 187 -17.86 8.37 -1.20
N PHE A 188 -18.29 7.16 -0.84
CA PHE A 188 -17.71 6.41 0.29
C PHE A 188 -16.24 6.10 0.06
N ALA A 189 -15.89 5.64 -1.14
CA ALA A 189 -14.53 5.38 -1.58
C ALA A 189 -14.19 6.24 -2.79
N MET A 190 -12.96 6.76 -2.82
CA MET A 190 -12.44 7.55 -3.93
C MET A 190 -11.08 7.04 -4.36
N GLN A 191 -10.89 6.87 -5.67
CA GLN A 191 -9.58 6.56 -6.24
C GLN A 191 -8.70 7.81 -6.21
N VAL A 192 -7.54 7.70 -5.55
CA VAL A 192 -6.54 8.78 -5.45
C VAL A 192 -5.21 8.26 -5.95
N THR A 193 -4.98 8.42 -7.24
CA THR A 193 -3.80 7.89 -7.93
C THR A 193 -3.24 8.94 -8.88
N SER A 194 -2.01 8.75 -9.35
CA SER A 194 -1.34 9.71 -10.26
C SER A 194 -2.05 9.91 -11.61
N TRP A 195 -3.03 9.07 -11.94
CA TRP A 195 -3.83 9.20 -13.17
C TRP A 195 -5.07 10.09 -13.00
N ILE A 196 -5.45 10.34 -11.77
CA ILE A 196 -6.61 11.17 -11.48
C ILE A 196 -6.16 12.64 -11.44
N PRO A 197 -6.87 13.55 -12.12
CA PRO A 197 -6.62 14.98 -11.99
C PRO A 197 -6.68 15.42 -10.52
N ASP A 198 -5.83 16.34 -10.14
CA ASP A 198 -5.77 16.92 -8.80
C ASP A 198 -5.56 15.90 -7.65
N ALA A 199 -4.99 14.71 -7.96
CA ALA A 199 -4.77 13.66 -6.97
C ALA A 199 -4.04 14.15 -5.71
N GLN A 200 -3.06 15.05 -5.86
CA GLN A 200 -2.35 15.64 -4.73
C GLN A 200 -3.30 16.49 -3.87
N GLN A 201 -4.19 17.26 -4.47
CA GLN A 201 -5.20 18.04 -3.74
C GLN A 201 -6.19 17.11 -3.02
N HIS A 202 -6.53 15.97 -3.63
CA HIS A 202 -7.38 14.98 -2.97
C HIS A 202 -6.72 14.38 -1.72
N THR A 203 -5.40 14.13 -1.73
CA THR A 203 -4.68 13.67 -0.52
C THR A 203 -4.73 14.72 0.59
N ILE A 204 -4.53 16.00 0.25
CA ILE A 204 -4.62 17.11 1.20
C ILE A 204 -6.05 17.26 1.74
N ASN A 205 -7.04 17.17 0.87
CA ASN A 205 -8.45 17.26 1.25
C ASN A 205 -8.85 16.11 2.18
N PHE A 206 -8.30 14.91 1.99
CA PHE A 206 -8.55 13.77 2.87
C PHE A 206 -7.97 14.01 4.27
N THR A 207 -6.72 14.49 4.36
CA THR A 207 -6.11 14.89 5.64
C THR A 207 -6.94 15.98 6.33
N ASN A 208 -7.39 16.98 5.60
CA ASN A 208 -8.11 18.14 6.12
C ASN A 208 -9.63 17.92 6.27
N ASN A 209 -10.13 16.70 6.19
CA ASN A 209 -11.53 16.35 6.35
C ASN A 209 -12.49 17.01 5.33
N ARG A 210 -12.03 17.21 4.08
CA ARG A 210 -12.78 17.89 3.01
C ARG A 210 -13.00 17.04 1.76
N LEU A 211 -12.53 15.79 1.73
CA LEU A 211 -12.69 14.93 0.57
C LEU A 211 -14.13 14.41 0.47
N GLY A 212 -14.72 14.47 -0.75
CA GLY A 212 -16.10 14.06 -1.02
C GLY A 212 -17.16 15.08 -0.57
N GLY A 213 -16.78 16.34 -0.31
CA GLY A 213 -17.70 17.41 0.08
C GLY A 213 -17.98 17.47 1.58
N LYS A 214 -19.24 17.82 1.96
CA LYS A 214 -19.61 17.97 3.37
C LYS A 214 -19.65 16.60 4.05
N GLY A 215 -18.77 16.40 5.02
CA GLY A 215 -18.80 15.28 5.95
C GLY A 215 -19.63 15.55 7.19
N ASN A 216 -19.38 14.80 8.26
CA ASN A 216 -20.02 15.03 9.55
C ASN A 216 -19.41 16.24 10.25
N PHE A 217 -20.28 17.04 10.86
CA PHE A 217 -19.91 18.19 11.67
C PHE A 217 -20.57 18.05 13.02
N PHE A 218 -19.76 17.88 14.04
CA PHE A 218 -20.14 18.03 15.44
C PHE A 218 -19.37 19.22 16.00
N ASP A 219 -19.75 19.74 17.13
CA ASP A 219 -19.00 20.82 17.77
C ASP A 219 -17.52 20.42 17.91
N LEU A 220 -16.65 21.19 17.28
CA LEU A 220 -15.19 20.98 17.23
C LEU A 220 -14.70 19.72 16.51
N TYR A 221 -15.58 18.96 15.85
CA TYR A 221 -15.19 17.77 15.09
C TYR A 221 -15.72 17.79 13.66
N GLN A 222 -14.84 17.50 12.72
CA GLN A 222 -15.17 17.43 11.29
C GLN A 222 -14.47 16.21 10.69
N THR A 223 -15.17 15.43 9.87
CA THR A 223 -14.58 14.34 9.10
C THR A 223 -15.02 14.37 7.64
N SER A 224 -14.22 13.78 6.75
CA SER A 224 -14.53 13.68 5.32
C SER A 224 -15.77 12.83 5.08
N LYS A 225 -16.57 13.19 4.06
CA LYS A 225 -17.63 12.32 3.53
C LYS A 225 -17.02 11.03 2.97
N THR A 226 -15.93 11.14 2.18
CA THR A 226 -15.17 9.99 1.71
C THR A 226 -14.42 9.37 2.88
N ARG A 227 -14.70 8.09 3.14
CA ARG A 227 -14.07 7.32 4.24
C ARG A 227 -12.87 6.50 3.77
N VAL A 228 -12.81 6.17 2.48
CA VAL A 228 -11.76 5.30 1.92
C VAL A 228 -11.06 5.96 0.75
N CYS A 229 -9.75 6.15 0.86
CA CYS A 229 -8.88 6.49 -0.26
C CYS A 229 -8.27 5.23 -0.85
N VAL A 230 -8.54 4.95 -2.12
CA VAL A 230 -7.98 3.81 -2.84
C VAL A 230 -6.82 4.29 -3.72
N THR A 231 -5.63 3.76 -3.49
CA THR A 231 -4.41 4.24 -4.15
C THR A 231 -3.50 3.11 -4.61
N VAL A 232 -2.52 3.42 -5.45
CA VAL A 232 -1.51 2.45 -5.92
C VAL A 232 -0.15 2.70 -5.29
N GLY A 233 0.30 3.93 -5.24
CA GLY A 233 1.64 4.25 -4.72
C GLY A 233 1.74 5.62 -4.09
N MET A 234 0.63 6.34 -4.01
CA MET A 234 0.52 7.59 -3.26
C MET A 234 0.23 7.27 -1.79
N MET A 235 0.50 8.19 -0.89
CA MET A 235 0.23 8.07 0.54
C MET A 235 0.94 6.89 1.23
N THR A 236 2.07 6.41 0.69
CA THR A 236 2.79 5.24 1.23
C THR A 236 3.71 5.59 2.39
N THR A 237 4.55 6.61 2.22
CA THR A 237 5.55 7.00 3.22
C THR A 237 5.49 8.51 3.46
N GLY A 238 5.47 8.90 4.73
CA GLY A 238 5.41 10.30 5.12
C GLY A 238 4.04 10.97 4.91
N TYR A 239 3.00 10.21 4.63
CA TYR A 239 1.63 10.71 4.64
C TYR A 239 1.11 10.67 6.08
N ASP A 240 0.69 11.80 6.57
CA ASP A 240 0.14 11.98 7.91
C ASP A 240 -1.35 12.35 7.81
N CYS A 241 -2.17 11.62 8.54
CA CYS A 241 -3.60 11.83 8.62
C CYS A 241 -4.02 11.60 10.08
N PRO A 242 -4.00 12.65 10.90
CA PRO A 242 -4.09 12.54 12.35
C PRO A 242 -5.47 12.12 12.89
N ASP A 243 -6.52 12.12 12.07
CA ASP A 243 -7.89 11.74 12.48
C ASP A 243 -8.19 10.26 12.25
#